data_f55f3b6ba628ac096670106d0931910f
#
_entry.id   f55f3b6ba628ac096670106d0931910f
#
_cell.length_a   1.000
_cell.length_b   1.000
_cell.length_c   1.000
_cell.angle_alpha   90.00
_cell.angle_beta   90.00
_cell.angle_gamma   90.00
#
_symmetry.space_group_name_H-M   'P 1'
#
loop_
_entity.id
_entity.type
_entity.pdbx_description
1 polymer ?
#
loop_
_entity_poly.entity_id
_entity_poly.type
_entity_poly.pdbx_seq_one_letter_code
_entity_poly.pdbx_strand_id
1 'polypeptide(L)'
;MAHLLLAYLLGSLVGGLLLFPGVRGRDLPGGSGVFRQRGPWAALLVVLFDLGKGVLAALLTPPGLRPYAGAALVAGHNWPLFFRFRGGGGIAPSLGFFLVWLPEETLWATALGLGVAGAYHLLYWRKGRKGVYPIPFGAIFGYLALFLLAPAEGRLGALLVAGVVLLRGLQILLGRW
;
A
#
# COMPACT_ATOMS: atom_id res chain seq x y z
N MET A 1 -8.50 21.20 1.66
CA MET A 1 -7.36 21.12 0.70
C MET A 1 -6.03 20.87 1.40
N ALA A 2 -5.63 21.64 2.44
CA ALA A 2 -4.34 21.44 3.11
C ALA A 2 -4.08 20.01 3.62
N HIS A 3 -5.07 19.35 4.23
CA HIS A 3 -4.93 17.98 4.73
C HIS A 3 -4.70 16.94 3.62
N LEU A 4 -5.30 17.12 2.44
CA LEU A 4 -5.05 16.23 1.30
C LEU A 4 -3.65 16.40 0.73
N LEU A 5 -3.17 17.65 0.64
CA LEU A 5 -1.79 17.93 0.25
C LEU A 5 -0.80 17.34 1.27
N LEU A 6 -1.08 17.51 2.58
CA LEU A 6 -0.26 16.93 3.63
C LEU A 6 -0.22 15.39 3.52
N ALA A 7 -1.37 14.75 3.33
CA ALA A 7 -1.44 13.30 3.15
C ALA A 7 -0.61 12.84 1.93
N TYR A 8 -0.71 13.54 0.79
CA TYR A 8 0.09 13.26 -0.39
C TYR A 8 1.59 13.43 -0.12
N LEU A 9 2.01 14.50 0.55
CA LEU A 9 3.42 14.75 0.88
C LEU A 9 3.97 13.71 1.86
N LEU A 10 3.20 13.32 2.89
CA LEU A 10 3.55 12.20 3.78
C LEU A 10 3.67 10.89 2.97
N GLY A 11 2.73 10.63 2.07
CA GLY A 11 2.81 9.51 1.13
C GLY A 11 4.10 9.51 0.34
N SER A 12 4.53 10.69 -0.14
CA SER A 12 5.73 10.87 -0.96
C SER A 12 7.05 10.57 -0.23
N LEU A 13 7.04 10.42 1.09
CA LEU A 13 8.16 9.90 1.88
C LEU A 13 8.18 8.37 1.76
N VAL A 14 8.80 7.84 0.73
CA VAL A 14 8.83 6.39 0.45
C VAL A 14 9.94 5.72 1.26
N GLY A 15 9.58 4.86 2.22
CA GLY A 15 10.50 4.24 3.16
C GLY A 15 11.67 3.51 2.49
N GLY A 16 11.41 2.76 1.41
CA GLY A 16 12.46 2.05 0.69
C GLY A 16 13.48 2.97 0.00
N LEU A 17 13.06 4.16 -0.44
CA LEU A 17 13.95 5.14 -1.07
C LEU A 17 14.72 5.98 -0.05
N LEU A 18 14.11 6.23 1.12
CA LEU A 18 14.75 6.97 2.21
C LEU A 18 15.76 6.12 2.96
N LEU A 19 15.38 4.91 3.35
CA LEU A 19 16.21 4.02 4.16
C LEU A 19 17.25 3.27 3.32
N PHE A 20 16.93 2.98 2.06
CA PHE A 20 17.76 2.17 1.15
C PHE A 20 17.86 2.80 -0.25
N PRO A 21 18.55 3.93 -0.44
CA PRO A 21 18.61 4.64 -1.73
C PRO A 21 19.10 3.78 -2.90
N GLY A 22 19.91 2.75 -2.64
CA GLY A 22 20.43 1.82 -3.64
C GLY A 22 19.39 0.86 -4.26
N VAL A 23 18.15 0.85 -3.76
CA VAL A 23 17.02 0.08 -4.33
C VAL A 23 16.43 0.77 -5.56
N ARG A 24 16.68 2.08 -5.71
CA ARG A 24 16.15 2.88 -6.80
C ARG A 24 16.53 2.32 -8.18
N GLY A 25 15.53 2.14 -9.03
CA GLY A 25 15.73 1.69 -10.43
C GLY A 25 16.04 0.20 -10.61
N ARG A 26 16.17 -0.57 -9.53
CA ARG A 26 16.41 -2.03 -9.60
C ARG A 26 15.15 -2.85 -9.36
N ASP A 27 14.26 -2.37 -8.51
CA ASP A 27 12.97 -2.98 -8.17
C ASP A 27 12.07 -1.92 -7.53
N LEU A 28 10.81 -2.29 -7.24
CA LEU A 28 9.87 -1.43 -6.53
C LEU A 28 10.42 -1.06 -5.13
N PRO A 29 10.36 0.21 -4.73
CA PRO A 29 10.91 0.64 -3.45
C PRO A 29 9.96 0.38 -2.25
N GLY A 30 8.95 -0.46 -2.42
CA GLY A 30 8.11 -0.95 -1.33
C GLY A 30 8.70 -2.16 -0.63
N GLY A 31 8.06 -2.62 0.47
CA GLY A 31 8.54 -3.73 1.29
C GLY A 31 8.88 -4.99 0.50
N SER A 32 8.06 -5.41 -0.47
CA SER A 32 8.31 -6.61 -1.26
C SER A 32 9.52 -6.49 -2.20
N GLY A 33 9.76 -5.33 -2.80
CA GLY A 33 10.96 -5.12 -3.63
C GLY A 33 12.23 -5.02 -2.80
N VAL A 34 12.16 -4.36 -1.64
CA VAL A 34 13.28 -4.31 -0.68
C VAL A 34 13.57 -5.70 -0.12
N PHE A 35 12.53 -6.52 0.15
CA PHE A 35 12.72 -7.92 0.55
C PHE A 35 13.58 -8.71 -0.45
N ARG A 36 13.28 -8.59 -1.74
CA ARG A 36 14.03 -9.31 -2.79
C ARG A 36 15.48 -8.86 -2.92
N GLN A 37 15.77 -7.60 -2.58
CA GLN A 37 17.12 -7.02 -2.76
C GLN A 37 17.97 -7.01 -1.49
N ARG A 38 17.34 -6.89 -0.32
CA ARG A 38 18.00 -6.62 0.97
C ARG A 38 17.57 -7.56 2.10
N GLY A 39 16.65 -8.49 1.81
CA GLY A 39 16.19 -9.47 2.79
C GLY A 39 15.09 -8.98 3.75
N PRO A 40 14.70 -9.84 4.71
CA PRO A 40 13.49 -9.65 5.52
C PRO A 40 13.58 -8.46 6.49
N TRP A 41 14.72 -8.22 7.11
CA TRP A 41 14.87 -7.15 8.09
C TRP A 41 14.75 -5.76 7.46
N ALA A 42 15.37 -5.55 6.29
CA ALA A 42 15.24 -4.31 5.55
C ALA A 42 13.80 -4.08 5.09
N ALA A 43 13.13 -5.15 4.62
CA ALA A 43 11.73 -5.09 4.23
C ALA A 43 10.82 -4.74 5.42
N LEU A 44 11.06 -5.32 6.59
CA LEU A 44 10.31 -5.03 7.82
C LEU A 44 10.42 -3.55 8.17
N LEU A 45 11.62 -2.98 8.16
CA LEU A 45 11.83 -1.55 8.45
C LEU A 45 11.06 -0.66 7.47
N VAL A 46 11.07 -0.98 6.18
CA VAL A 46 10.32 -0.24 5.16
C VAL A 46 8.82 -0.35 5.40
N VAL A 47 8.32 -1.56 5.67
CA VAL A 47 6.88 -1.78 5.92
C VAL A 47 6.44 -1.02 7.17
N LEU A 48 7.20 -1.06 8.26
CA LEU A 48 6.89 -0.33 9.49
C LEU A 48 6.91 1.19 9.26
N PHE A 49 7.87 1.72 8.52
CA PHE A 49 7.93 3.13 8.16
C PHE A 49 6.71 3.54 7.32
N ASP A 50 6.39 2.77 6.28
CA ASP A 50 5.28 3.08 5.38
C ASP A 50 3.92 2.93 6.07
N LEU A 51 3.78 1.96 6.98
CA LEU A 51 2.60 1.80 7.83
C LEU A 51 2.47 2.97 8.81
N GLY A 52 3.56 3.35 9.47
CA GLY A 52 3.60 4.46 10.44
C GLY A 52 3.20 5.80 9.81
N LYS A 53 3.65 6.11 8.59
CA LYS A 53 3.20 7.33 7.90
C LYS A 53 1.73 7.28 7.54
N GLY A 54 1.17 6.09 7.28
CA GLY A 54 -0.27 5.89 7.09
C GLY A 54 -1.06 6.21 8.35
N VAL A 55 -0.61 5.68 9.48
CA VAL A 55 -1.16 6.01 10.82
C VAL A 55 -1.12 7.53 11.06
N LEU A 56 0.04 8.15 10.85
CA LEU A 56 0.20 9.59 11.05
C LEU A 56 -0.75 10.41 10.16
N ALA A 57 -0.88 10.05 8.88
CA ALA A 57 -1.78 10.72 7.95
C ALA A 57 -3.25 10.61 8.40
N ALA A 58 -3.67 9.44 8.89
CA ALA A 58 -5.03 9.26 9.39
C ALA A 58 -5.32 10.07 10.64
N LEU A 59 -4.37 10.13 11.58
CA LEU A 59 -4.48 10.93 12.81
C LEU A 59 -4.56 12.44 12.52
N LEU A 60 -3.84 12.92 11.51
CA LEU A 60 -3.83 14.33 11.10
C LEU A 60 -4.99 14.72 10.20
N THR A 61 -5.83 13.74 9.78
CA THR A 61 -6.94 13.98 8.85
C THR A 61 -8.27 14.05 9.59
N PRO A 62 -9.05 15.15 9.45
CA PRO A 62 -10.41 15.22 9.97
C PRO A 62 -11.30 14.11 9.39
N PRO A 63 -12.26 13.56 10.18
CA PRO A 63 -13.07 12.40 9.76
C PRO A 63 -13.70 12.54 8.38
N GLY A 64 -14.36 13.63 8.06
CA GLY A 64 -15.02 13.85 6.76
C GLY A 64 -14.09 13.94 5.55
N LEU A 65 -12.76 14.07 5.74
CA LEU A 65 -11.77 14.08 4.66
C LEU A 65 -11.04 12.76 4.50
N ARG A 66 -11.21 11.79 5.40
CA ARG A 66 -10.50 10.52 5.40
C ARG A 66 -10.62 9.73 4.10
N PRO A 67 -11.80 9.63 3.44
CA PRO A 67 -11.90 8.92 2.16
C PRO A 67 -10.90 9.42 1.12
N TYR A 68 -10.78 10.73 1.00
CA TYR A 68 -9.91 11.39 0.02
C TYR A 68 -8.44 11.43 0.46
N ALA A 69 -8.19 11.60 1.76
CA ALA A 69 -6.82 11.66 2.30
C ALA A 69 -6.12 10.32 2.20
N GLY A 70 -6.82 9.20 2.41
CA GLY A 70 -6.28 7.85 2.17
C GLY A 70 -5.82 7.66 0.73
N ALA A 71 -6.63 8.08 -0.23
CA ALA A 71 -6.29 8.04 -1.65
C ALA A 71 -5.10 8.96 -1.98
N ALA A 72 -5.08 10.18 -1.44
CA ALA A 72 -3.97 11.13 -1.61
C ALA A 72 -2.65 10.59 -1.03
N LEU A 73 -2.68 10.00 0.16
CA LEU A 73 -1.53 9.33 0.78
C LEU A 73 -0.95 8.24 -0.11
N VAL A 74 -1.82 7.35 -0.61
CA VAL A 74 -1.41 6.24 -1.46
C VAL A 74 -0.93 6.72 -2.82
N ALA A 75 -1.56 7.75 -3.39
CA ALA A 75 -1.08 8.40 -4.60
C ALA A 75 0.31 8.98 -4.41
N GLY A 76 0.57 9.67 -3.28
CA GLY A 76 1.89 10.17 -2.93
C GLY A 76 2.93 9.05 -2.81
N HIS A 77 2.58 7.90 -2.24
CA HIS A 77 3.48 6.76 -2.15
C HIS A 77 3.77 6.11 -3.52
N ASN A 78 2.78 6.05 -4.38
CA ASN A 78 2.89 5.43 -5.70
C ASN A 78 3.62 6.34 -6.70
N TRP A 79 3.34 7.63 -6.64
CA TRP A 79 3.94 8.68 -7.48
C TRP A 79 4.51 9.80 -6.58
N PRO A 80 5.61 9.54 -5.87
CA PRO A 80 6.17 10.47 -4.89
C PRO A 80 6.82 11.68 -5.57
N LEU A 81 6.44 12.87 -5.08
CA LEU A 81 6.99 14.14 -5.56
C LEU A 81 8.53 14.20 -5.44
N PHE A 82 9.05 13.75 -4.29
CA PHE A 82 10.48 13.83 -3.98
C PHE A 82 11.35 12.83 -4.75
N PHE A 83 10.75 11.84 -5.42
CA PHE A 83 11.47 10.76 -6.09
C PHE A 83 11.09 10.60 -7.57
N ARG A 84 10.80 11.73 -8.24
CA ARG A 84 10.48 11.79 -9.69
C ARG A 84 9.31 10.88 -10.05
N PHE A 85 8.29 10.81 -9.19
CA PHE A 85 7.06 10.02 -9.37
C PHE A 85 7.26 8.50 -9.52
N ARG A 86 8.39 7.97 -9.02
CA ARG A 86 8.73 6.54 -9.05
C ARG A 86 8.72 5.97 -7.64
N GLY A 87 7.58 5.47 -7.20
CA GLY A 87 7.35 4.97 -5.86
C GLY A 87 6.93 3.49 -5.81
N GLY A 88 6.34 3.11 -4.68
CA GLY A 88 5.91 1.75 -4.39
C GLY A 88 4.53 1.39 -4.92
N GLY A 89 3.89 0.41 -4.26
CA GLY A 89 2.55 -0.10 -4.59
C GLY A 89 1.41 0.37 -3.67
N GLY A 90 1.72 1.04 -2.55
CA GLY A 90 0.72 1.70 -1.70
C GLY A 90 0.03 0.82 -0.65
N ILE A 91 0.29 -0.49 -0.59
CA ILE A 91 -0.41 -1.41 0.33
C ILE A 91 -0.08 -1.10 1.80
N ALA A 92 1.20 -0.94 2.16
CA ALA A 92 1.59 -0.71 3.55
C ALA A 92 1.06 0.64 4.11
N PRO A 93 1.20 1.79 3.42
CA PRO A 93 0.65 3.04 3.94
C PRO A 93 -0.88 3.04 4.01
N SER A 94 -1.58 2.37 3.09
CA SER A 94 -3.04 2.25 3.19
C SER A 94 -3.47 1.42 4.40
N LEU A 95 -2.77 0.33 4.71
CA LEU A 95 -3.04 -0.46 5.92
C LEU A 95 -2.89 0.40 7.17
N GLY A 96 -1.80 1.17 7.30
CA GLY A 96 -1.63 2.06 8.44
C GLY A 96 -2.74 3.11 8.57
N PHE A 97 -3.19 3.65 7.45
CA PHE A 97 -4.27 4.62 7.41
C PHE A 97 -5.61 4.01 7.86
N PHE A 98 -5.98 2.86 7.30
CA PHE A 98 -7.24 2.19 7.62
C PHE A 98 -7.24 1.58 9.03
N LEU A 99 -6.11 1.16 9.58
CA LEU A 99 -6.02 0.68 10.96
C LEU A 99 -6.44 1.76 11.99
N VAL A 100 -6.25 3.03 11.69
CA VAL A 100 -6.73 4.14 12.53
C VAL A 100 -8.20 4.45 12.27
N TRP A 101 -8.63 4.37 11.02
CA TRP A 101 -9.96 4.80 10.61
C TRP A 101 -11.03 3.71 10.75
N LEU A 102 -10.69 2.48 10.37
CA LEU A 102 -11.56 1.30 10.30
C LEU A 102 -10.79 0.09 10.86
N PRO A 103 -10.47 0.08 12.18
CA PRO A 103 -9.52 -0.90 12.74
C PRO A 103 -10.00 -2.34 12.59
N GLU A 104 -11.25 -2.62 12.93
CA GLU A 104 -11.81 -3.96 12.91
C GLU A 104 -11.90 -4.51 11.48
N GLU A 105 -12.48 -3.75 10.56
CA GLU A 105 -12.62 -4.11 9.17
C GLU A 105 -11.25 -4.33 8.51
N THR A 106 -10.26 -3.49 8.86
CA THR A 106 -8.90 -3.59 8.35
C THR A 106 -8.20 -4.85 8.84
N LEU A 107 -8.40 -5.25 10.09
CA LEU A 107 -7.85 -6.50 10.62
C LEU A 107 -8.41 -7.71 9.86
N TRP A 108 -9.73 -7.79 9.69
CA TRP A 108 -10.37 -8.89 8.96
C TRP A 108 -9.96 -8.90 7.47
N ALA A 109 -9.96 -7.75 6.83
CA ALA A 109 -9.54 -7.61 5.44
C ALA A 109 -8.07 -8.01 5.24
N THR A 110 -7.21 -7.63 6.19
CA THR A 110 -5.78 -8.01 6.17
C THR A 110 -5.60 -9.50 6.38
N ALA A 111 -6.30 -10.10 7.35
CA ALA A 111 -6.25 -11.54 7.60
C ALA A 111 -6.68 -12.34 6.37
N LEU A 112 -7.79 -11.95 5.71
CA LEU A 112 -8.23 -12.58 4.46
C LEU A 112 -7.19 -12.40 3.35
N GLY A 113 -6.71 -11.18 3.13
CA GLY A 113 -5.72 -10.87 2.09
C GLY A 113 -4.42 -11.66 2.26
N LEU A 114 -3.90 -11.76 3.49
CA LEU A 114 -2.71 -12.56 3.80
C LEU A 114 -2.98 -14.07 3.67
N GLY A 115 -4.15 -14.55 4.09
CA GLY A 115 -4.57 -15.95 3.89
C GLY A 115 -4.59 -16.31 2.40
N VAL A 116 -5.21 -15.48 1.56
CA VAL A 116 -5.23 -15.68 0.10
C VAL A 116 -3.82 -15.60 -0.49
N ALA A 117 -3.00 -14.63 -0.06
CA ALA A 117 -1.61 -14.52 -0.53
C ALA A 117 -0.79 -15.77 -0.16
N GLY A 118 -0.96 -16.29 1.05
CA GLY A 118 -0.32 -17.51 1.53
C GLY A 118 -0.76 -18.75 0.74
N ALA A 119 -2.06 -18.95 0.55
CA ALA A 119 -2.60 -20.03 -0.25
C ALA A 119 -2.10 -19.96 -1.72
N TYR A 120 -2.17 -18.77 -2.33
CA TYR A 120 -1.64 -18.54 -3.67
C TYR A 120 -0.13 -18.83 -3.76
N HIS A 121 0.65 -18.42 -2.74
CA HIS A 121 2.07 -18.74 -2.68
C HIS A 121 2.33 -20.23 -2.63
N LEU A 122 1.66 -20.96 -1.74
CA LEU A 122 1.88 -22.40 -1.55
C LEU A 122 1.39 -23.25 -2.73
N LEU A 123 0.22 -22.94 -3.27
CA LEU A 123 -0.44 -23.75 -4.29
C LEU A 123 0.05 -23.44 -5.71
N TYR A 124 0.48 -22.23 -5.95
CA TYR A 124 0.80 -21.74 -7.29
C TYR A 124 2.23 -21.20 -7.41
N TRP A 125 2.61 -20.19 -6.62
CA TRP A 125 3.86 -19.44 -6.79
C TRP A 125 5.11 -20.28 -6.57
N ARG A 126 5.14 -21.07 -5.50
CA ARG A 126 6.28 -21.98 -5.19
C ARG A 126 6.59 -23.00 -6.28
N LYS A 127 5.62 -23.30 -7.14
CA LYS A 127 5.76 -24.27 -8.24
C LYS A 127 6.43 -23.64 -9.48
N GLY A 128 7.09 -22.49 -9.34
CA GLY A 128 7.79 -21.79 -10.43
C GLY A 128 6.87 -21.11 -11.44
N ARG A 129 5.60 -20.95 -11.12
CA ARG A 129 4.63 -20.29 -12.00
C ARG A 129 4.84 -18.77 -11.95
N LYS A 130 4.71 -18.10 -13.09
CA LYS A 130 4.90 -16.65 -13.26
C LYS A 130 3.54 -15.94 -13.14
N GLY A 131 3.55 -14.67 -12.75
CA GLY A 131 2.34 -13.86 -12.64
C GLY A 131 2.47 -12.75 -11.61
N VAL A 132 1.35 -12.34 -11.04
CA VAL A 132 1.30 -11.33 -9.98
C VAL A 132 1.91 -11.92 -8.70
N TYR A 133 2.76 -11.15 -8.02
CA TYR A 133 3.33 -11.56 -6.73
C TYR A 133 2.24 -11.84 -5.67
N PRO A 134 2.50 -12.74 -4.69
CA PRO A 134 1.47 -13.16 -3.72
C PRO A 134 0.85 -12.03 -2.92
N ILE A 135 1.63 -11.08 -2.42
CA ILE A 135 1.09 -9.96 -1.63
C ILE A 135 0.17 -9.05 -2.45
N PRO A 136 0.54 -8.54 -3.64
CA PRO A 136 -0.40 -7.82 -4.49
C PRO A 136 -1.65 -8.63 -4.88
N PHE A 137 -1.50 -9.93 -5.14
CA PHE A 137 -2.63 -10.80 -5.44
C PHE A 137 -3.61 -10.88 -4.25
N GLY A 138 -3.12 -11.16 -3.05
CA GLY A 138 -3.95 -11.20 -1.84
C GLY A 138 -4.57 -9.84 -1.49
N ALA A 139 -3.87 -8.73 -1.79
CA ALA A 139 -4.38 -7.39 -1.53
C ALA A 139 -5.67 -7.08 -2.31
N ILE A 140 -5.90 -7.69 -3.50
CA ILE A 140 -7.16 -7.55 -4.25
C ILE A 140 -8.33 -8.01 -3.37
N PHE A 141 -8.20 -9.19 -2.75
CA PHE A 141 -9.23 -9.76 -1.88
C PHE A 141 -9.33 -8.99 -0.55
N GLY A 142 -8.20 -8.50 -0.02
CA GLY A 142 -8.19 -7.65 1.17
C GLY A 142 -8.97 -6.34 0.95
N TYR A 143 -8.75 -5.63 -0.16
CA TYR A 143 -9.51 -4.41 -0.46
C TYR A 143 -10.98 -4.69 -0.76
N LEU A 144 -11.29 -5.80 -1.41
CA LEU A 144 -12.69 -6.22 -1.62
C LEU A 144 -13.38 -6.47 -0.27
N ALA A 145 -12.73 -7.20 0.63
CA ALA A 145 -13.25 -7.45 1.97
C ALA A 145 -13.43 -6.14 2.76
N LEU A 146 -12.43 -5.25 2.72
CA LEU A 146 -12.54 -3.94 3.37
C LEU A 146 -13.73 -3.14 2.85
N PHE A 147 -13.95 -3.12 1.53
CA PHE A 147 -15.09 -2.45 0.93
C PHE A 147 -16.43 -3.05 1.38
N LEU A 148 -16.52 -4.37 1.46
CA LEU A 148 -17.76 -5.07 1.85
C LEU A 148 -18.07 -4.90 3.35
N LEU A 149 -17.05 -4.91 4.21
CA LEU A 149 -17.20 -4.82 5.66
C LEU A 149 -17.39 -3.38 6.14
N ALA A 150 -16.81 -2.40 5.45
CA ALA A 150 -16.81 -1.01 5.88
C ALA A 150 -18.20 -0.37 5.87
N PRO A 151 -18.48 0.60 6.78
CA PRO A 151 -19.65 1.46 6.73
C PRO A 151 -19.61 2.35 5.47
N ALA A 152 -20.72 3.01 5.14
CA ALA A 152 -20.87 3.76 3.87
C ALA A 152 -19.73 4.74 3.58
N GLU A 153 -19.30 5.52 4.58
CA GLU A 153 -18.15 6.45 4.42
C GLU A 153 -16.84 5.71 4.19
N GLY A 154 -16.63 4.58 4.86
CA GLY A 154 -15.47 3.72 4.71
C GLY A 154 -15.40 3.06 3.33
N ARG A 155 -16.55 2.69 2.75
CA ARG A 155 -16.63 2.12 1.40
C ARG A 155 -16.09 3.05 0.34
N LEU A 156 -16.41 4.35 0.42
CA LEU A 156 -15.84 5.34 -0.51
C LEU A 156 -14.32 5.38 -0.40
N GLY A 157 -13.78 5.43 0.82
CA GLY A 157 -12.34 5.42 1.04
C GLY A 157 -11.67 4.13 0.54
N ALA A 158 -12.24 2.97 0.84
CA ALA A 158 -11.75 1.69 0.36
C ALA A 158 -11.73 1.63 -1.17
N LEU A 159 -12.79 2.09 -1.84
CA LEU A 159 -12.89 2.14 -3.30
C LEU A 159 -11.85 3.07 -3.92
N LEU A 160 -11.69 4.29 -3.40
CA LEU A 160 -10.73 5.26 -3.91
C LEU A 160 -9.29 4.76 -3.76
N VAL A 161 -8.94 4.23 -2.59
CA VAL A 161 -7.61 3.66 -2.32
C VAL A 161 -7.36 2.42 -3.18
N ALA A 162 -8.32 1.50 -3.28
CA ALA A 162 -8.20 0.32 -4.14
C ALA A 162 -7.99 0.72 -5.61
N GLY A 163 -8.71 1.74 -6.09
CA GLY A 163 -8.53 2.28 -7.44
C GLY A 163 -7.11 2.80 -7.70
N VAL A 164 -6.55 3.57 -6.75
CA VAL A 164 -5.17 4.07 -6.86
C VAL A 164 -4.15 2.93 -6.83
N VAL A 165 -4.34 1.93 -5.96
CA VAL A 165 -3.46 0.73 -5.89
C VAL A 165 -3.56 -0.10 -7.17
N LEU A 166 -4.78 -0.31 -7.68
CA LEU A 166 -5.02 -1.05 -8.92
C LEU A 166 -4.36 -0.36 -10.13
N LEU A 167 -4.55 0.95 -10.26
CA LEU A 167 -3.92 1.74 -11.32
C LEU A 167 -2.40 1.57 -11.29
N ARG A 168 -1.80 1.65 -10.09
CA ARG A 168 -0.36 1.43 -9.93
C ARG A 168 0.04 0.00 -10.27
N GLY A 169 -0.72 -0.98 -9.82
CA GLY A 169 -0.52 -2.40 -10.15
C GLY A 169 -0.51 -2.66 -11.65
N LEU A 170 -1.45 -2.08 -12.40
CA LEU A 170 -1.50 -2.15 -13.86
C LEU A 170 -0.27 -1.52 -14.51
N GLN A 171 0.18 -0.34 -14.04
CA GLN A 171 1.42 0.28 -14.54
C GLN A 171 2.64 -0.63 -14.34
N ILE A 172 2.73 -1.27 -13.18
CA ILE A 172 3.82 -2.21 -12.86
C ILE A 172 3.79 -3.42 -13.80
N LEU A 173 2.62 -4.00 -14.04
CA LEU A 173 2.43 -5.14 -14.94
C LEU A 173 2.78 -4.78 -16.39
N LEU A 174 2.53 -3.55 -16.82
CA LEU A 174 2.86 -3.03 -18.14
C LEU A 174 4.33 -2.54 -18.26
N GLY A 175 5.15 -2.72 -17.22
CA GLY A 175 6.53 -2.25 -17.20
C GLY A 175 6.71 -0.72 -17.16
N ARG A 176 5.68 0.02 -16.80
CA ARG A 176 5.64 1.50 -16.76
C ARG A 176 5.79 2.03 -15.33
N TRP A 177 6.91 1.75 -14.67
CA TRP A 177 7.11 2.13 -13.26
C TRP A 177 8.45 2.80 -12.97
#